data_caf2ff2b0dfc6d1590ec70073b494d7c
#
_entry.id   caf2ff2b0dfc6d1590ec70073b494d7c
#
_cell.length_a   1.000
_cell.length_b   1.000
_cell.length_c   1.000
_cell.angle_alpha   90.00
_cell.angle_beta   90.00
_cell.angle_gamma   90.00
#
_symmetry.space_group_name_H-M   'P 1'
#
loop_
_entity.id
_entity.type
_entity.pdbx_description
1 polymer ?
#
loop_
_entity_poly.entity_id
_entity_poly.type
_entity_poly.pdbx_seq_one_letter_code
_entity_poly.pdbx_strand_id
1 'polypeptide(L)'
;MNHDEVYENRNVLKNKLRKLQRSFSRKVKGSNRYAKVRLKIQKFHFLIAKQRSAIAHQLSHYLTKTFDRIVIENLNVKGMIKNRKLNRTIADVGFGMLRQFIEYKAILWRVVKKFIRNPPKPL
;
A
#
# COMPACT_ATOMS: atom_id res chain seq x y z
N MET A 1 8.65 9.48 -4.79
CA MET A 1 8.10 8.14 -5.10
C MET A 1 7.83 8.03 -6.59
N ASN A 2 8.39 7.03 -7.24
CA ASN A 2 8.16 6.77 -8.66
C ASN A 2 6.97 5.81 -8.82
N HIS A 3 5.84 6.33 -9.23
CA HIS A 3 4.61 5.54 -9.37
C HIS A 3 4.70 4.46 -10.46
N ASP A 4 5.47 4.72 -11.52
CA ASP A 4 5.64 3.76 -12.61
C ASP A 4 6.41 2.53 -12.15
N GLU A 5 7.50 2.72 -11.44
CA GLU A 5 8.31 1.64 -10.89
C GLU A 5 7.52 0.79 -9.88
N VAL A 6 6.78 1.45 -8.99
CA VAL A 6 5.91 0.77 -8.03
C VAL A 6 4.86 -0.08 -8.74
N TYR A 7 4.24 0.47 -9.77
CA TYR A 7 3.23 -0.25 -10.55
C TYR A 7 3.81 -1.47 -11.26
N GLU A 8 4.97 -1.34 -11.88
CA GLU A 8 5.65 -2.44 -12.57
C GLU A 8 6.04 -3.55 -11.61
N ASN A 9 6.64 -3.22 -10.47
CA ASN A 9 7.04 -4.19 -9.44
C ASN A 9 5.84 -4.98 -8.92
N ARG A 10 4.72 -4.34 -8.74
CA ARG A 10 3.49 -5.00 -8.30
C ARG A 10 2.93 -5.96 -9.35
N ASN A 11 2.98 -5.56 -10.62
CA ASN A 11 2.55 -6.43 -11.70
C ASN A 11 3.39 -7.70 -11.80
N VAL A 12 4.69 -7.58 -11.60
CA VAL A 12 5.60 -8.76 -11.58
C VAL A 12 5.18 -9.73 -10.49
N LEU A 13 4.94 -9.27 -9.28
CA LEU A 13 4.51 -10.12 -8.16
C LEU A 13 3.13 -10.74 -8.41
N LYS A 14 2.18 -9.98 -8.91
CA LYS A 14 0.84 -10.48 -9.25
C LYS A 14 0.89 -11.56 -10.34
N ASN A 15 1.70 -11.37 -11.35
CA ASN A 15 1.86 -12.35 -12.43
C ASN A 15 2.49 -13.65 -11.94
N LYS A 16 3.51 -13.56 -11.09
CA LYS A 16 4.12 -14.73 -10.44
C LYS A 16 3.12 -15.48 -9.57
N LEU A 17 2.34 -14.76 -8.78
CA LEU A 17 1.28 -15.35 -7.96
C LEU A 17 0.24 -16.07 -8.82
N ARG A 18 -0.20 -15.47 -9.92
CA ARG A 18 -1.17 -16.06 -10.84
C ARG A 18 -0.66 -17.38 -11.43
N LYS A 19 0.62 -17.41 -11.83
CA LYS A 19 1.27 -18.65 -12.34
C LYS A 19 1.30 -19.73 -11.27
N LEU A 20 1.64 -19.39 -10.04
CA LEU A 20 1.64 -20.32 -8.92
C LEU A 20 0.25 -20.85 -8.60
N GLN A 21 -0.78 -20.00 -8.65
CA GLN A 21 -2.16 -20.40 -8.44
C GLN A 21 -2.64 -21.38 -9.51
N ARG A 22 -2.28 -21.16 -10.77
CA ARG A 22 -2.57 -22.11 -11.86
C ARG A 22 -1.88 -23.46 -11.64
N SER A 23 -0.60 -23.44 -11.26
CA SER A 23 0.15 -24.65 -10.92
C SER A 23 -0.48 -25.38 -9.73
N PHE A 24 -0.88 -24.63 -8.70
CA PHE A 24 -1.53 -25.19 -7.51
C PHE A 24 -2.84 -25.89 -7.82
N SER A 25 -3.67 -25.33 -8.69
CA SER A 25 -4.95 -25.93 -9.07
C SER A 25 -4.79 -27.29 -9.76
N ARG A 26 -3.63 -27.58 -10.35
CA ARG A 26 -3.29 -28.84 -11.04
C ARG A 26 -2.62 -29.85 -10.13
N LYS A 27 -2.27 -29.51 -8.89
CA LYS A 27 -1.59 -30.41 -7.95
C LYS A 27 -2.59 -31.33 -7.26
N VAL A 28 -2.13 -32.53 -6.96
CA VAL A 28 -2.91 -33.51 -6.20
C VAL A 28 -2.95 -33.07 -4.74
N LYS A 29 -4.15 -32.90 -4.21
CA LYS A 29 -4.37 -32.51 -2.82
C LYS A 29 -3.72 -33.53 -1.85
N GLY A 30 -2.93 -33.00 -0.90
CA GLY A 30 -2.20 -33.84 0.05
C GLY A 30 -0.84 -34.33 -0.40
N SER A 31 -0.41 -34.06 -1.65
CA SER A 31 0.92 -34.41 -2.11
C SER A 31 1.99 -33.44 -1.58
N ASN A 32 3.26 -33.88 -1.60
CA ASN A 32 4.39 -33.03 -1.23
C ASN A 32 4.53 -31.80 -2.15
N ARG A 33 4.25 -31.96 -3.44
CA ARG A 33 4.26 -30.86 -4.40
C ARG A 33 3.17 -29.85 -4.10
N TYR A 34 1.98 -30.29 -3.71
CA TYR A 34 0.88 -29.45 -3.26
C TYR A 34 1.30 -28.58 -2.07
N ALA A 35 1.89 -29.19 -1.05
CA ALA A 35 2.36 -28.48 0.14
C ALA A 35 3.42 -27.43 -0.18
N LYS A 36 4.39 -27.75 -1.08
CA LYS A 36 5.42 -26.81 -1.49
C LYS A 36 4.86 -25.60 -2.23
N VAL A 37 3.95 -25.83 -3.17
CA VAL A 37 3.32 -24.72 -3.92
C VAL A 37 2.44 -23.86 -3.01
N ARG A 38 1.69 -24.48 -2.10
CA ARG A 38 0.91 -23.77 -1.10
C ARG A 38 1.78 -22.81 -0.27
N LEU A 39 2.93 -23.28 0.19
CA LEU A 39 3.87 -22.47 0.96
C LEU A 39 4.41 -21.29 0.13
N LYS A 40 4.75 -21.51 -1.13
CA LYS A 40 5.17 -20.43 -2.04
C LYS A 40 4.08 -19.39 -2.23
N ILE A 41 2.83 -19.81 -2.41
CA ILE A 41 1.68 -18.88 -2.52
C ILE A 41 1.54 -18.04 -1.27
N GLN A 42 1.65 -18.63 -0.08
CA GLN A 42 1.58 -17.91 1.18
C GLN A 42 2.69 -16.86 1.29
N LYS A 43 3.92 -17.20 0.90
CA LYS A 43 5.04 -16.25 0.87
C LYS A 43 4.79 -15.09 -0.09
N PHE A 44 4.23 -15.35 -1.27
CA PHE A 44 3.90 -14.28 -2.22
C PHE A 44 2.79 -13.36 -1.70
N HIS A 45 1.76 -13.91 -1.08
CA HIS A 45 0.73 -13.08 -0.43
C HIS A 45 1.30 -12.18 0.66
N PHE A 46 2.23 -12.71 1.45
CA PHE A 46 2.92 -11.93 2.47
C PHE A 46 3.76 -10.79 1.87
N LEU A 47 4.51 -11.07 0.80
CA LEU A 47 5.29 -10.05 0.09
C LEU A 47 4.41 -8.96 -0.51
N ILE A 48 3.28 -9.33 -1.11
CA ILE A 48 2.31 -8.38 -1.66
C ILE A 48 1.72 -7.52 -0.55
N ALA A 49 1.36 -8.10 0.60
CA ALA A 49 0.85 -7.36 1.75
C ALA A 49 1.89 -6.37 2.29
N LYS A 50 3.15 -6.78 2.41
CA LYS A 50 4.25 -5.90 2.81
C LYS A 50 4.43 -4.73 1.82
N GLN A 51 4.40 -5.02 0.53
CA GLN A 51 4.53 -4.00 -0.50
C GLN A 51 3.37 -3.00 -0.46
N ARG A 52 2.14 -3.48 -0.27
CA ARG A 52 0.97 -2.60 -0.10
C ARG A 52 1.14 -1.67 1.09
N SER A 53 1.57 -2.19 2.23
CA SER A 53 1.80 -1.40 3.44
C SER A 53 2.90 -0.37 3.21
N ALA A 54 4.01 -0.73 2.58
CA ALA A 54 5.09 0.19 2.27
C ALA A 54 4.64 1.33 1.36
N ILE A 55 3.86 1.03 0.33
CA ILE A 55 3.30 2.04 -0.59
C ILE A 55 2.33 2.96 0.15
N ALA A 56 1.47 2.42 0.99
CA ALA A 56 0.53 3.21 1.79
C ALA A 56 1.27 4.16 2.73
N HIS A 57 2.36 3.72 3.36
CA HIS A 57 3.21 4.56 4.19
C HIS A 57 3.87 5.68 3.40
N GLN A 58 4.44 5.37 2.25
CA GLN A 58 5.09 6.37 1.40
C GLN A 58 4.09 7.41 0.90
N LEU A 59 2.95 6.97 0.38
CA LEU A 59 1.92 7.86 -0.15
C LEU A 59 1.31 8.74 0.94
N SER A 60 0.98 8.17 2.09
CA SER A 60 0.42 8.93 3.22
C SER A 60 1.44 9.94 3.77
N HIS A 61 2.70 9.58 3.85
CA HIS A 61 3.76 10.49 4.26
C HIS A 61 3.88 11.67 3.29
N TYR A 62 3.91 11.39 1.99
CA TYR A 62 3.96 12.43 0.96
C TYR A 62 2.77 13.40 1.06
N LEU A 63 1.56 12.85 1.14
CA LEU A 63 0.34 13.67 1.20
C LEU A 63 0.29 14.54 2.46
N THR A 64 0.58 13.97 3.62
CA THR A 64 0.51 14.70 4.89
C THR A 64 1.64 15.72 5.05
N LYS A 65 2.79 15.47 4.45
CA LYS A 65 3.91 16.40 4.45
C LYS A 65 3.69 17.56 3.49
N THR A 66 3.09 17.29 2.31
CA THR A 66 2.96 18.26 1.23
C THR A 66 1.75 19.17 1.40
N PHE A 67 0.62 18.64 1.85
CA PHE A 67 -0.63 19.37 1.93
C PHE A 67 -1.02 19.67 3.38
N ASP A 68 -1.46 20.92 3.63
CA ASP A 68 -1.94 21.35 4.94
C ASP A 68 -3.36 20.87 5.21
N ARG A 69 -4.13 20.67 4.16
CA ARG A 69 -5.52 20.23 4.27
C ARG A 69 -5.78 19.09 3.28
N ILE A 70 -6.24 17.97 3.81
CA ILE A 70 -6.59 16.79 3.04
C ILE A 70 -8.04 16.46 3.31
N VAL A 71 -8.86 16.42 2.26
CA VAL A 71 -10.26 16.01 2.35
C VAL A 71 -10.37 14.55 1.97
N ILE A 72 -10.90 13.74 2.87
CA ILE A 72 -11.12 12.32 2.66
C ILE A 72 -12.61 12.05 2.73
N GLU A 73 -13.15 11.55 1.62
CA GLU A 73 -14.54 11.13 1.56
C GLU A 73 -14.62 9.61 1.41
N ASN A 74 -15.68 9.03 1.94
CA ASN A 74 -15.91 7.59 1.83
C ASN A 74 -16.55 7.25 0.48
N LEU A 75 -15.92 7.70 -0.61
CA LEU A 75 -16.41 7.57 -1.98
C LEU A 75 -15.60 6.54 -2.77
N ASN A 76 -16.19 6.13 -3.89
CA ASN A 76 -15.55 5.26 -4.85
C ASN A 76 -14.35 5.98 -5.51
N VAL A 77 -13.14 5.52 -5.18
CA VAL A 77 -11.88 6.11 -5.65
C VAL A 77 -11.76 6.13 -7.18
N LYS A 78 -12.45 5.25 -7.88
CA LYS A 78 -12.34 5.11 -9.34
C LYS A 78 -12.74 6.36 -10.13
N GLY A 79 -13.58 7.24 -9.57
CA GLY A 79 -14.02 8.46 -10.25
C GLY A 79 -13.24 9.72 -9.90
N MET A 80 -12.39 9.68 -8.88
CA MET A 80 -11.82 10.87 -8.27
C MET A 80 -10.41 11.23 -8.75
N ILE A 81 -9.65 10.29 -9.29
CA ILE A 81 -8.26 10.50 -9.66
C ILE A 81 -8.10 10.31 -11.17
N LYS A 82 -7.73 11.39 -11.87
CA LYS A 82 -7.51 11.38 -13.32
C LYS A 82 -6.26 10.58 -13.72
N ASN A 83 -5.29 10.45 -12.82
CA ASN A 83 -4.09 9.66 -13.08
C ASN A 83 -4.37 8.17 -12.86
N ARG A 84 -4.42 7.41 -13.96
CA ARG A 84 -4.73 5.97 -13.94
C ARG A 84 -3.74 5.16 -13.10
N LYS A 85 -2.44 5.49 -13.14
CA LYS A 85 -1.42 4.75 -12.38
C LYS A 85 -1.58 4.98 -10.88
N LEU A 86 -1.79 6.22 -10.46
CA LEU A 86 -2.03 6.55 -9.06
C LEU A 86 -3.35 5.94 -8.57
N ASN A 87 -4.40 5.99 -9.38
CA ASN A 87 -5.69 5.38 -9.06
C ASN A 87 -5.56 3.87 -8.85
N ARG A 88 -4.84 3.15 -9.71
CA ARG A 88 -4.56 1.73 -9.55
C ARG A 88 -3.76 1.44 -8.29
N THR A 89 -2.76 2.26 -8.00
CA THR A 89 -1.94 2.13 -6.79
C THR A 89 -2.81 2.25 -5.54
N ILE A 90 -3.66 3.27 -5.48
CA ILE A 90 -4.58 3.50 -4.35
C ILE A 90 -5.58 2.34 -4.23
N ALA A 91 -6.18 1.90 -5.34
CA ALA A 91 -7.13 0.79 -5.34
C ALA A 91 -6.47 -0.52 -4.86
N ASP A 92 -5.24 -0.76 -5.27
CA ASP A 92 -4.48 -1.95 -4.91
C ASP A 92 -4.02 -1.96 -3.45
N VAL A 93 -3.68 -0.80 -2.90
CA VAL A 93 -3.26 -0.65 -1.50
C VAL A 93 -4.44 -0.82 -0.55
N GLY A 94 -5.63 -0.42 -0.99
CA GLY A 94 -6.81 -0.37 -0.14
C GLY A 94 -6.99 1.00 0.48
N PHE A 95 -8.13 1.60 0.19
CA PHE A 95 -8.45 2.96 0.64
C PHE A 95 -8.51 3.04 2.17
N GLY A 96 -9.01 2.00 2.84
CA GLY A 96 -9.09 1.97 4.31
C GLY A 96 -7.74 2.07 4.99
N MET A 97 -6.75 1.33 4.51
CA MET A 97 -5.38 1.38 5.05
C MET A 97 -4.75 2.75 4.82
N LEU A 98 -4.87 3.29 3.61
CA LEU A 98 -4.35 4.61 3.27
C LEU A 98 -4.99 5.70 4.15
N ARG A 99 -6.31 5.64 4.33
CA ARG A 99 -7.06 6.56 5.19
C ARG A 99 -6.55 6.55 6.63
N GLN A 100 -6.37 5.36 7.22
CA GLN A 100 -5.81 5.23 8.57
C GLN A 100 -4.44 5.89 8.69
N PHE A 101 -3.56 5.63 7.72
CA PHE A 101 -2.21 6.19 7.73
C PHE A 101 -2.22 7.70 7.57
N ILE A 102 -3.09 8.24 6.73
CA ILE A 102 -3.24 9.69 6.57
C ILE A 102 -3.74 10.31 7.87
N GLU A 103 -4.74 9.72 8.51
CA GLU A 103 -5.32 10.24 9.74
C GLU A 103 -4.28 10.36 10.86
N TYR A 104 -3.55 9.29 11.18
CA TYR A 104 -2.58 9.38 12.27
C TYR A 104 -1.36 10.23 11.92
N LYS A 105 -0.91 10.21 10.66
CA LYS A 105 0.22 11.04 10.23
C LYS A 105 -0.12 12.52 10.18
N ALA A 106 -1.34 12.86 9.83
CA ALA A 106 -1.82 14.25 9.89
C ALA A 106 -1.76 14.80 11.32
N ILE A 107 -2.14 13.99 12.30
CA ILE A 107 -2.05 14.37 13.72
C ILE A 107 -0.58 14.54 14.12
N LEU A 108 0.29 13.61 13.75
CA LEU A 108 1.73 13.70 14.03
C LEU A 108 2.35 14.95 13.42
N TRP A 109 2.06 15.24 12.15
CA TRP A 109 2.59 16.42 11.47
C TRP A 109 2.09 17.72 12.08
N ARG A 110 0.85 17.74 12.57
CA ARG A 110 0.32 18.91 13.30
C ARG A 110 1.15 19.20 14.53
N VAL A 111 1.50 18.18 15.30
CA VAL A 111 2.34 18.30 16.49
C VAL A 111 3.75 18.75 16.10
N VAL A 112 4.37 18.12 15.11
CA VAL A 112 5.72 18.47 14.63
C VAL A 112 5.77 19.90 14.14
N LYS A 113 4.84 20.36 13.33
CA LYS A 113 4.78 21.74 12.84
C LYS A 113 4.61 22.74 13.98
N LYS A 114 3.83 22.38 14.99
CA LYS A 114 3.66 23.21 16.19
C LYS A 114 4.99 23.37 16.93
N PHE A 115 5.77 22.31 17.11
CA PHE A 115 7.09 22.36 17.71
C PHE A 115 8.10 23.18 16.90
N ILE A 116 8.02 23.11 15.57
CA ILE A 116 8.88 23.91 14.68
C ILE A 116 8.56 25.41 14.81
N ARG A 117 7.27 25.77 14.88
CA ARG A 117 6.84 27.17 15.00
C ARG A 117 7.09 27.75 16.38
N ASN A 118 6.80 26.99 17.42
CA ASN A 118 6.91 27.37 18.81
C ASN A 118 7.71 26.33 19.58
N PRO A 119 9.05 26.26 19.39
CA PRO A 119 9.86 25.29 20.11
C PRO A 119 9.73 25.54 21.63
N PRO A 120 9.69 24.46 22.44
CA PRO A 120 9.66 24.61 23.88
C PRO A 120 10.91 25.36 24.35
N LYS A 121 10.74 26.21 25.34
CA LYS A 121 11.88 26.94 25.92
C LYS A 121 12.88 25.94 26.53
N PRO A 122 14.18 26.13 26.35
CA PRO A 122 15.18 25.29 27.00
C PRO A 122 15.05 25.37 28.53
N LEU A 123 15.21 24.24 29.15
CA LEU A 123 15.15 24.09 30.61
C LEU A 123 16.28 24.86 31.30
#